data_ababd752cddd994ddc11a6ee5078a34e
#
_entry.id   ababd752cddd994ddc11a6ee5078a34e
#
_cell.length_a   1.000
_cell.length_b   1.000
_cell.length_c   1.000
_cell.angle_alpha   90.00
_cell.angle_beta   90.00
_cell.angle_gamma   90.00
#
_symmetry.space_group_name_H-M   'P 1'
#
loop_
_entity.id
_entity.type
_entity.pdbx_description
1 polymer ?
#
loop_
_entity_poly.entity_id
_entity_poly.type
_entity_poly.pdbx_seq_one_letter_code
_entity_poly.pdbx_strand_id
1 'polypeptide(L)'
;TYGDDKDVIALEINNEPHHSGPRASVADYIRRMITAVRSTGWNKPVFYNISESPSYAGVVAAADIDGVSFQWYPTGLVANRTLKGNYLPHVDQYKIPFGDSLPLFRNKAKMVYEFDAGDVMGSYMYPAMARAFRTAGFQWATQFAYDPMATAYGNTEYQTHYLNLAYTPSKAISLLI
;
A
#
# COMPACT_ATOMS: atom_id res chain seq x y z
N THR A 1 17.55 20.15 -3.10
CA THR A 1 16.67 19.13 -3.73
C THR A 1 16.00 18.27 -2.66
N TYR A 2 14.89 17.61 -2.99
CA TYR A 2 14.22 16.68 -2.07
C TYR A 2 15.13 15.52 -1.64
N GLY A 3 16.17 15.21 -2.40
CA GLY A 3 17.15 14.19 -2.03
C GLY A 3 17.89 14.49 -0.73
N ASP A 4 18.08 15.76 -0.40
CA ASP A 4 18.79 16.22 0.79
C ASP A 4 17.87 16.43 1.99
N ASP A 5 16.55 16.41 1.76
CA ASP A 5 15.54 16.61 2.80
C ASP A 5 15.45 15.36 3.68
N LYS A 6 15.68 15.53 4.99
CA LYS A 6 15.69 14.43 5.97
C LYS A 6 14.30 13.80 6.19
N ASP A 7 13.25 14.57 5.92
CA ASP A 7 11.86 14.12 6.10
C ASP A 7 11.37 13.29 4.90
N VAL A 8 12.07 13.36 3.77
CA VAL A 8 11.80 12.52 2.60
C VAL A 8 12.70 11.28 2.64
N ILE A 9 12.13 10.13 2.97
CA ILE A 9 12.88 8.89 3.21
C ILE A 9 13.03 7.99 1.98
N ALA A 10 12.11 8.07 1.04
CA ALA A 10 12.07 7.24 -0.17
C ALA A 10 11.28 7.94 -1.26
N LEU A 11 11.37 7.42 -2.49
CA LEU A 11 10.56 7.79 -3.63
C LEU A 11 9.86 6.56 -4.17
N GLU A 12 8.55 6.64 -4.42
CA GLU A 12 7.82 5.63 -5.18
C GLU A 12 7.66 6.09 -6.63
N ILE A 13 8.00 5.21 -7.57
CA ILE A 13 7.81 5.46 -9.00
C ILE A 13 6.43 4.97 -9.40
N ASN A 14 5.64 5.83 -9.94
CA ASN A 14 4.25 5.66 -10.36
C ASN A 14 3.29 5.31 -9.22
N ASN A 15 2.05 5.74 -9.39
CA ASN A 15 0.92 5.27 -8.63
C ASN A 15 0.13 4.29 -9.51
N GLU A 16 -0.07 3.08 -9.04
CA GLU A 16 -0.94 2.05 -9.66
C GLU A 16 -0.76 1.88 -11.19
N PRO A 17 0.45 1.62 -11.68
CA PRO A 17 0.67 1.48 -13.11
C PRO A 17 -0.04 0.24 -13.67
N HIS A 18 -0.85 0.43 -14.70
CA HIS A 18 -1.47 -0.65 -15.45
C HIS A 18 -0.55 -1.12 -16.58
N HIS A 19 0.26 -2.13 -16.29
CA HIS A 19 1.15 -2.70 -17.28
C HIS A 19 0.42 -3.66 -18.22
N SER A 20 0.74 -3.53 -19.50
CA SER A 20 0.27 -4.43 -20.56
C SER A 20 1.40 -4.70 -21.55
N GLY A 21 1.27 -5.77 -22.33
CA GLY A 21 2.24 -6.10 -23.38
C GLY A 21 3.47 -6.90 -22.92
N PRO A 22 4.52 -6.93 -23.72
CA PRO A 22 5.69 -7.78 -23.48
C PRO A 22 6.43 -7.40 -22.20
N ARG A 23 6.85 -8.41 -21.41
CA ARG A 23 7.61 -8.21 -20.17
C ARG A 23 8.89 -7.41 -20.38
N ALA A 24 9.56 -7.59 -21.52
CA ALA A 24 10.77 -6.85 -21.87
C ALA A 24 10.51 -5.34 -21.98
N SER A 25 9.38 -4.93 -22.54
CA SER A 25 9.02 -3.51 -22.66
C SER A 25 8.74 -2.88 -21.29
N VAL A 26 8.12 -3.63 -20.38
CA VAL A 26 7.88 -3.18 -19.00
C VAL A 26 9.21 -3.08 -18.24
N ALA A 27 10.10 -4.05 -18.41
CA ALA A 27 11.44 -4.01 -17.81
C ALA A 27 12.24 -2.79 -18.29
N ASP A 28 12.20 -2.48 -19.60
CA ASP A 28 12.85 -1.30 -20.15
C ASP A 28 12.26 0.00 -19.62
N TYR A 29 10.94 0.07 -19.51
CA TYR A 29 10.26 1.22 -18.90
C TYR A 29 10.74 1.45 -17.46
N ILE A 30 10.71 0.42 -16.61
CA ILE A 30 11.14 0.51 -15.21
C ILE A 30 12.61 0.97 -15.14
N ARG A 31 13.48 0.36 -15.94
CA ARG A 31 14.89 0.74 -15.99
C ARG A 31 15.10 2.20 -16.36
N ARG A 32 14.38 2.72 -17.36
CA ARG A 32 14.47 4.14 -17.78
C ARG A 32 13.98 5.06 -16.66
N MET A 33 12.90 4.75 -15.97
CA MET A 33 12.40 5.52 -14.84
C MET A 33 13.42 5.60 -13.71
N ILE A 34 13.98 4.47 -13.31
CA ILE A 34 15.01 4.40 -12.26
C ILE A 34 16.24 5.22 -12.68
N THR A 35 16.71 5.05 -13.91
CA THR A 35 17.86 5.82 -14.44
C THR A 35 17.58 7.33 -14.39
N ALA A 36 16.39 7.77 -14.79
CA ALA A 36 15.99 9.16 -14.72
C ALA A 36 16.01 9.71 -13.29
N VAL A 37 15.45 8.93 -12.34
CA VAL A 37 15.48 9.31 -10.92
C VAL A 37 16.91 9.42 -10.40
N ARG A 38 17.73 8.40 -10.64
CA ARG A 38 19.13 8.36 -10.16
C ARG A 38 19.99 9.46 -10.79
N SER A 39 19.72 9.83 -12.05
CA SER A 39 20.46 10.92 -12.74
C SER A 39 20.25 12.31 -12.13
N THR A 40 19.21 12.49 -11.31
CA THR A 40 19.00 13.72 -10.53
C THR A 40 19.88 13.83 -9.28
N GLY A 41 20.69 12.83 -8.99
CA GLY A 41 21.46 12.72 -7.74
C GLY A 41 20.68 12.07 -6.60
N TRP A 42 19.51 11.48 -6.86
CA TRP A 42 18.72 10.79 -5.87
C TRP A 42 19.47 9.53 -5.35
N ASN A 43 19.81 9.52 -4.07
CA ASN A 43 20.57 8.46 -3.41
C ASN A 43 19.78 7.67 -2.35
N LYS A 44 18.51 8.03 -2.14
CA LYS A 44 17.61 7.35 -1.19
C LYS A 44 16.87 6.19 -1.86
N PRO A 45 16.19 5.32 -1.08
CA PRO A 45 15.43 4.20 -1.63
C PRO A 45 14.42 4.61 -2.70
N VAL A 46 14.29 3.72 -3.70
CA VAL A 46 13.31 3.83 -4.78
C VAL A 46 12.39 2.61 -4.71
N PHE A 47 11.10 2.87 -4.57
CA PHE A 47 10.04 1.86 -4.58
C PHE A 47 9.32 1.83 -5.92
N TYR A 48 8.77 0.67 -6.23
CA TYR A 48 7.91 0.49 -7.40
C TYR A 48 6.55 -0.09 -7.00
N ASN A 49 5.48 0.56 -7.43
CA ASN A 49 4.11 0.11 -7.18
C ASN A 49 3.70 -0.96 -8.19
N ILE A 50 3.13 -2.08 -7.71
CA ILE A 50 2.66 -3.18 -8.57
C ILE A 50 1.19 -3.55 -8.32
N SER A 51 0.43 -2.70 -7.62
CA SER A 51 -0.94 -2.98 -7.21
C SER A 51 -1.83 -3.49 -8.33
N GLU A 52 -1.83 -2.78 -9.45
CA GLU A 52 -2.71 -3.09 -10.59
C GLU A 52 -2.07 -4.04 -11.60
N SER A 53 -0.84 -4.45 -11.37
CA SER A 53 -0.10 -5.30 -12.32
C SER A 53 0.68 -6.42 -11.63
N PRO A 54 0.04 -7.22 -10.75
CA PRO A 54 0.74 -8.24 -9.96
C PRO A 54 1.40 -9.34 -10.81
N SER A 55 0.89 -9.58 -12.02
CA SER A 55 1.50 -10.53 -12.96
C SER A 55 2.90 -10.13 -13.45
N TYR A 56 3.28 -8.87 -13.28
CA TYR A 56 4.62 -8.34 -13.60
C TYR A 56 5.58 -8.37 -12.40
N ALA A 57 5.19 -8.96 -11.27
CA ALA A 57 6.00 -9.00 -10.05
C ALA A 57 7.43 -9.51 -10.30
N GLY A 58 7.61 -10.54 -11.14
CA GLY A 58 8.94 -11.05 -11.49
C GLY A 58 9.80 -10.04 -12.24
N VAL A 59 9.20 -9.21 -13.11
CA VAL A 59 9.90 -8.13 -13.83
C VAL A 59 10.34 -7.04 -12.86
N VAL A 60 9.43 -6.65 -11.96
CA VAL A 60 9.70 -5.65 -10.93
C VAL A 60 10.79 -6.13 -9.96
N ALA A 61 10.73 -7.39 -9.54
CA ALA A 61 11.73 -7.97 -8.64
C ALA A 61 13.14 -8.00 -9.23
N ALA A 62 13.26 -8.16 -10.55
CA ALA A 62 14.53 -8.15 -11.27
C ALA A 62 15.09 -6.74 -11.53
N ALA A 63 14.28 -5.69 -11.31
CA ALA A 63 14.71 -4.32 -11.53
C ALA A 63 15.61 -3.81 -10.38
N ASP A 64 16.38 -2.76 -10.67
CA ASP A 64 17.27 -2.09 -9.70
C ASP A 64 16.48 -1.11 -8.80
N ILE A 65 15.47 -1.64 -8.10
CA ILE A 65 14.68 -0.95 -7.10
C ILE A 65 15.06 -1.42 -5.69
N ASP A 66 14.84 -0.58 -4.70
CA ASP A 66 15.11 -0.90 -3.29
C ASP A 66 13.90 -1.53 -2.60
N GLY A 67 12.70 -1.27 -3.11
CA GLY A 67 11.47 -1.78 -2.53
C GLY A 67 10.31 -1.88 -3.50
N VAL A 68 9.25 -2.52 -3.03
CA VAL A 68 8.01 -2.71 -3.78
C VAL A 68 6.82 -2.32 -2.89
N SER A 69 5.78 -1.78 -3.52
CA SER A 69 4.54 -1.43 -2.85
C SER A 69 3.30 -2.01 -3.54
N PHE A 70 2.25 -2.16 -2.76
CA PHE A 70 0.93 -2.57 -3.24
C PHE A 70 -0.16 -2.07 -2.29
N GLN A 71 -1.41 -2.11 -2.73
CA GLN A 71 -2.59 -1.84 -1.91
C GLN A 71 -3.16 -3.12 -1.29
N TRP A 72 -3.86 -2.99 -0.15
CA TRP A 72 -4.47 -4.14 0.50
C TRP A 72 -5.84 -3.84 1.10
N TYR A 73 -6.87 -4.36 0.48
CA TYR A 73 -8.27 -4.23 0.90
C TYR A 73 -8.91 -5.62 1.08
N PRO A 74 -8.75 -6.25 2.26
CA PRO A 74 -9.25 -7.62 2.48
C PRO A 74 -10.77 -7.74 2.44
N THR A 75 -11.49 -6.64 2.52
CA THR A 75 -12.96 -6.58 2.40
C THR A 75 -13.44 -5.99 1.07
N GLY A 76 -12.52 -5.74 0.15
CA GLY A 76 -12.75 -5.00 -1.08
C GLY A 76 -12.68 -3.49 -0.88
N LEU A 77 -12.73 -2.76 -1.98
CA LEU A 77 -12.82 -1.30 -1.96
C LEU A 77 -14.14 -0.84 -1.36
N VAL A 78 -14.16 0.39 -0.86
CA VAL A 78 -15.36 1.00 -0.30
C VAL A 78 -16.50 1.02 -1.34
N ALA A 79 -17.69 0.62 -0.90
CA ALA A 79 -18.91 0.65 -1.71
C ALA A 79 -20.03 1.44 -1.02
N ASN A 80 -19.70 2.26 0.00
CA ASN A 80 -20.62 3.09 0.79
C ASN A 80 -21.76 2.27 1.42
N ARG A 81 -21.42 1.09 1.91
CA ARG A 81 -22.33 0.19 2.63
C ARG A 81 -21.71 -0.18 3.98
N THR A 82 -22.52 -0.69 4.89
CA THR A 82 -22.02 -1.24 6.15
C THR A 82 -22.01 -2.75 6.08
N LEU A 83 -20.83 -3.34 6.13
CA LEU A 83 -20.66 -4.78 6.25
C LEU A 83 -20.90 -5.19 7.71
N LYS A 84 -21.75 -6.23 7.90
CA LYS A 84 -22.07 -6.78 9.22
C LYS A 84 -21.41 -8.14 9.37
N GLY A 85 -20.97 -8.44 10.58
CA GLY A 85 -20.37 -9.73 10.91
C GLY A 85 -18.89 -9.64 11.23
N ASN A 86 -18.24 -10.80 11.31
CA ASN A 86 -16.82 -10.93 11.61
C ASN A 86 -16.03 -11.13 10.32
N TYR A 87 -15.19 -10.18 9.99
CA TYR A 87 -14.33 -10.19 8.80
C TYR A 87 -12.87 -10.56 9.08
N LEU A 88 -12.52 -10.96 10.31
CA LEU A 88 -11.16 -11.45 10.62
C LEU A 88 -10.70 -12.57 9.68
N PRO A 89 -11.56 -13.56 9.33
CA PRO A 89 -11.15 -14.58 8.37
C PRO A 89 -10.73 -14.04 7.00
N HIS A 90 -11.22 -12.86 6.60
CA HIS A 90 -10.78 -12.21 5.36
C HIS A 90 -9.33 -11.75 5.44
N VAL A 91 -8.85 -11.36 6.62
CA VAL A 91 -7.44 -11.04 6.84
C VAL A 91 -6.59 -12.30 6.84
N ASP A 92 -7.01 -13.32 7.58
CA ASP A 92 -6.25 -14.57 7.73
C ASP A 92 -6.17 -15.36 6.41
N GLN A 93 -7.20 -15.28 5.57
CA GLN A 93 -7.29 -15.97 4.28
C GLN A 93 -6.90 -15.09 3.10
N TYR A 94 -6.69 -13.81 3.33
CA TYR A 94 -6.36 -12.88 2.25
C TYR A 94 -5.03 -13.23 1.61
N LYS A 95 -5.08 -13.44 0.30
CA LYS A 95 -3.88 -13.67 -0.50
C LYS A 95 -3.40 -12.35 -1.04
N ILE A 96 -2.20 -11.96 -0.68
CA ILE A 96 -1.52 -10.83 -1.29
C ILE A 96 -1.47 -11.07 -2.80
N PRO A 97 -1.84 -10.11 -3.65
CA PRO A 97 -2.00 -10.33 -5.10
C PRO A 97 -0.76 -10.92 -5.81
N PHE A 98 0.42 -10.72 -5.23
CA PHE A 98 1.68 -11.29 -5.72
C PHE A 98 2.34 -12.23 -4.70
N GLY A 99 1.56 -12.82 -3.80
CA GLY A 99 2.05 -13.63 -2.68
C GLY A 99 3.00 -14.75 -3.10
N ASP A 100 2.71 -15.43 -4.21
CA ASP A 100 3.57 -16.47 -4.77
C ASP A 100 4.94 -15.90 -5.26
N SER A 101 5.01 -14.60 -5.52
CA SER A 101 6.23 -13.90 -5.91
C SER A 101 6.97 -13.25 -4.75
N LEU A 102 6.45 -13.29 -3.51
CA LEU A 102 7.13 -12.72 -2.33
C LEU A 102 8.58 -13.18 -2.15
N PRO A 103 8.94 -14.46 -2.42
CA PRO A 103 10.34 -14.89 -2.33
C PRO A 103 11.29 -14.12 -3.25
N LEU A 104 10.79 -13.59 -4.38
CA LEU A 104 11.61 -12.78 -5.31
C LEU A 104 11.99 -11.42 -4.70
N PHE A 105 11.22 -10.94 -3.72
CA PHE A 105 11.44 -9.66 -3.04
C PHE A 105 12.14 -9.80 -1.70
N ARG A 106 12.74 -10.94 -1.39
CA ARG A 106 13.34 -11.22 -0.08
C ARG A 106 14.42 -10.19 0.35
N ASN A 107 15.15 -9.65 -0.63
CA ASN A 107 16.20 -8.66 -0.41
C ASN A 107 15.74 -7.22 -0.73
N LYS A 108 14.44 -6.99 -0.87
CA LYS A 108 13.86 -5.68 -1.14
C LYS A 108 12.88 -5.31 -0.02
N ALA A 109 12.82 -4.03 0.28
CA ALA A 109 11.80 -3.52 1.20
C ALA A 109 10.40 -3.74 0.62
N LYS A 110 9.43 -3.96 1.48
CA LYS A 110 8.03 -4.17 1.13
C LYS A 110 7.14 -3.18 1.86
N MET A 111 6.26 -2.53 1.12
CA MET A 111 5.36 -1.52 1.64
C MET A 111 3.92 -1.82 1.18
N VAL A 112 2.97 -1.67 2.11
CA VAL A 112 1.57 -1.49 1.77
C VAL A 112 1.33 0.01 1.74
N TYR A 113 1.31 0.60 0.54
CA TYR A 113 1.19 2.06 0.41
C TYR A 113 -0.22 2.56 0.74
N GLU A 114 -1.20 1.66 0.66
CA GLU A 114 -2.60 1.96 0.88
C GLU A 114 -3.34 0.72 1.39
N PHE A 115 -3.99 0.83 2.55
CA PHE A 115 -4.85 -0.23 3.08
C PHE A 115 -6.03 0.32 3.85
N ASP A 116 -7.13 -0.42 3.84
CA ASP A 116 -8.26 -0.23 4.74
C ASP A 116 -9.11 -1.51 4.87
N ALA A 117 -9.95 -1.54 5.88
CA ALA A 117 -11.07 -2.48 6.00
C ALA A 117 -12.34 -1.78 5.51
N GLY A 118 -12.44 -1.57 4.19
CA GLY A 118 -13.54 -0.84 3.56
C GLY A 118 -14.91 -1.37 3.97
N ASP A 119 -15.82 -0.46 4.27
CA ASP A 119 -17.20 -0.74 4.71
C ASP A 119 -17.34 -1.48 6.05
N VAL A 120 -16.26 -1.78 6.77
CA VAL A 120 -16.27 -2.34 8.13
C VAL A 120 -16.10 -1.21 9.13
N MET A 121 -17.15 -0.94 9.91
CA MET A 121 -17.13 0.17 10.88
C MET A 121 -16.35 -0.16 12.16
N GLY A 122 -16.13 -1.43 12.45
CA GLY A 122 -15.38 -1.85 13.65
C GLY A 122 -13.88 -1.70 13.50
N SER A 123 -13.21 -1.41 14.61
CA SER A 123 -11.75 -1.20 14.66
C SER A 123 -10.93 -2.49 14.70
N TYR A 124 -11.57 -3.64 14.91
CA TYR A 124 -10.91 -4.92 15.17
C TYR A 124 -10.05 -5.44 13.99
N MET A 125 -10.33 -4.95 12.78
CA MET A 125 -9.59 -5.35 11.58
C MET A 125 -8.14 -4.83 11.57
N TYR A 126 -7.90 -3.61 12.05
CA TYR A 126 -6.60 -2.95 11.94
C TYR A 126 -5.46 -3.68 12.68
N PRO A 127 -5.62 -4.09 13.96
CA PRO A 127 -4.60 -4.89 14.62
C PRO A 127 -4.32 -6.23 13.93
N ALA A 128 -5.37 -6.85 13.37
CA ALA A 128 -5.21 -8.10 12.61
C ALA A 128 -4.43 -7.86 11.30
N MET A 129 -4.73 -6.77 10.58
CA MET A 129 -4.01 -6.39 9.36
C MET A 129 -2.55 -6.06 9.67
N ALA A 130 -2.28 -5.29 10.72
CA ALA A 130 -0.90 -4.98 11.15
C ALA A 130 -0.10 -6.25 11.46
N ARG A 131 -0.71 -7.23 12.15
CA ARG A 131 -0.12 -8.54 12.40
C ARG A 131 0.19 -9.28 11.08
N ALA A 132 -0.74 -9.25 10.14
CA ALA A 132 -0.56 -9.90 8.83
C ALA A 132 0.57 -9.26 8.04
N PHE A 133 0.68 -7.92 8.02
CA PHE A 133 1.80 -7.20 7.41
C PHE A 133 3.14 -7.61 8.01
N ARG A 134 3.21 -7.62 9.34
CA ARG A 134 4.43 -8.02 10.05
C ARG A 134 4.82 -9.47 9.74
N THR A 135 3.87 -10.39 9.76
CA THR A 135 4.10 -11.80 9.45
C THR A 135 4.59 -12.00 8.00
N ALA A 136 4.07 -11.22 7.05
CA ALA A 136 4.50 -11.24 5.66
C ALA A 136 5.81 -10.49 5.40
N GLY A 137 6.43 -9.88 6.43
CA GLY A 137 7.71 -9.20 6.33
C GLY A 137 7.62 -7.83 5.65
N PHE A 138 6.52 -7.12 5.83
CA PHE A 138 6.38 -5.73 5.38
C PHE A 138 6.96 -4.78 6.43
N GLN A 139 7.68 -3.75 5.97
CA GLN A 139 8.34 -2.76 6.81
C GLN A 139 7.48 -1.51 7.02
N TRP A 140 6.53 -1.25 6.13
CA TRP A 140 5.72 -0.04 6.11
C TRP A 140 4.30 -0.34 5.68
N ALA A 141 3.34 0.32 6.31
CA ALA A 141 1.94 0.31 5.88
C ALA A 141 1.31 1.68 6.13
N THR A 142 0.63 2.21 5.11
CA THR A 142 -0.05 3.51 5.16
C THR A 142 -1.55 3.30 5.06
N GLN A 143 -2.29 3.75 6.06
CA GLN A 143 -3.74 3.64 6.07
C GLN A 143 -4.36 4.68 5.13
N PHE A 144 -5.32 4.27 4.33
CA PHE A 144 -6.10 5.11 3.44
C PHE A 144 -7.56 5.22 3.92
N ALA A 145 -8.04 6.40 4.35
CA ALA A 145 -7.26 7.61 4.50
C ALA A 145 -7.65 8.32 5.81
N TYR A 146 -6.76 9.16 6.32
CA TYR A 146 -7.07 10.00 7.47
C TYR A 146 -7.77 11.28 7.03
N ASP A 147 -8.92 11.57 7.65
CA ASP A 147 -9.62 12.83 7.46
C ASP A 147 -9.37 13.78 8.63
N PRO A 148 -8.85 14.98 8.36
CA PRO A 148 -8.78 16.01 9.38
C PRO A 148 -10.16 16.33 9.95
N MET A 149 -10.27 16.51 11.26
CA MET A 149 -11.55 16.76 11.95
C MET A 149 -12.32 17.94 11.36
N ALA A 150 -11.61 18.97 10.90
CA ALA A 150 -12.21 20.18 10.35
C ALA A 150 -12.99 19.92 9.04
N THR A 151 -12.66 18.90 8.29
CA THR A 151 -13.26 18.59 6.99
C THR A 151 -14.02 17.26 6.96
N ALA A 152 -13.90 16.45 8.00
CA ALA A 152 -14.47 15.09 8.05
C ALA A 152 -15.99 15.05 7.84
N TYR A 153 -16.71 16.04 8.33
CA TYR A 153 -18.17 16.11 8.18
C TYR A 153 -18.64 16.31 6.72
N GLY A 154 -17.79 16.89 5.90
CA GLY A 154 -18.06 17.16 4.49
C GLY A 154 -17.58 16.06 3.54
N ASN A 155 -16.82 15.11 4.04
CA ASN A 155 -16.34 13.98 3.26
C ASN A 155 -17.40 12.88 3.24
N THR A 156 -18.29 12.95 2.27
CA THR A 156 -19.42 12.01 2.11
C THR A 156 -19.12 10.87 1.15
N GLU A 157 -18.07 10.98 0.35
CA GLU A 157 -17.74 10.01 -0.67
C GLU A 157 -17.16 8.73 -0.06
N TYR A 158 -16.36 8.86 1.00
CA TYR A 158 -15.66 7.76 1.64
C TYR A 158 -16.01 7.62 3.12
N GLN A 159 -17.27 7.75 3.47
CA GLN A 159 -17.74 7.74 4.87
C GLN A 159 -17.30 6.49 5.65
N THR A 160 -17.19 5.35 4.99
CA THR A 160 -16.74 4.10 5.62
C THR A 160 -15.24 3.86 5.51
N HIS A 161 -14.56 4.71 4.77
CA HIS A 161 -13.13 4.63 4.52
C HIS A 161 -12.32 5.39 5.55
N TYR A 162 -12.79 6.56 5.90
CA TYR A 162 -11.93 7.45 6.61
C TYR A 162 -11.76 7.09 8.08
N LEU A 163 -10.60 7.46 8.54
CA LEU A 163 -10.19 7.37 9.91
C LEU A 163 -10.05 8.79 10.46
N ASN A 164 -10.83 9.11 11.48
CA ASN A 164 -10.69 10.38 12.19
C ASN A 164 -11.13 10.25 13.65
N LEU A 165 -10.72 11.22 14.46
CA LEU A 165 -10.99 11.20 15.90
C LEU A 165 -12.44 11.57 16.26
N ALA A 166 -13.16 12.23 15.36
CA ALA A 166 -14.55 12.65 15.63
C ALA A 166 -15.56 11.52 15.39
N TYR A 167 -15.46 10.84 14.24
CA TYR A 167 -16.47 9.89 13.78
C TYR A 167 -16.06 8.43 13.93
N THR A 168 -14.76 8.14 13.90
CA THR A 168 -14.23 6.78 14.01
C THR A 168 -13.09 6.66 15.04
N PRO A 169 -13.26 7.17 16.27
CA PRO A 169 -12.16 7.21 17.25
C PRO A 169 -11.60 5.83 17.59
N SER A 170 -12.43 4.79 17.56
CA SER A 170 -11.98 3.43 17.82
C SER A 170 -11.02 2.91 16.76
N LYS A 171 -11.20 3.30 15.50
CA LYS A 171 -10.25 2.97 14.42
C LYS A 171 -8.89 3.62 14.68
N ALA A 172 -8.88 4.92 14.98
CA ALA A 172 -7.64 5.65 15.28
C ALA A 172 -6.90 5.06 16.48
N ILE A 173 -7.63 4.78 17.57
CA ILE A 173 -7.04 4.21 18.80
C ILE A 173 -6.46 2.81 18.55
N SER A 174 -7.11 2.00 17.72
CA SER A 174 -6.64 0.65 17.43
C SER A 174 -5.30 0.58 16.68
N LEU A 175 -4.88 1.68 16.05
CA LEU A 175 -3.56 1.79 15.42
C LEU A 175 -2.44 2.11 16.43
N LEU A 176 -2.78 2.40 17.70
CA LEU A 176 -1.80 2.63 18.76
C LEU A 176 -1.41 1.35 19.51
N ILE A 177 -2.09 0.24 19.26
CA ILE A 177 -1.88 -1.06 19.89
C ILE A 177 -0.87 -1.89 19.11
#